data_7c70ec52594cb000dab4571ccf18e515
#
_entry.id   7c70ec52594cb000dab4571ccf18e515
#
_cell.length_a   1.000
_cell.length_b   1.000
_cell.length_c   1.000
_cell.angle_alpha   90.00
_cell.angle_beta   90.00
_cell.angle_gamma   90.00
#
_symmetry.space_group_name_H-M   'P 1'
#
loop_
_entity.id
_entity.type
_entity.pdbx_description
1 polymer ?
#
loop_
_entity_poly.entity_id
_entity_poly.type
_entity_poly.pdbx_seq_one_letter_code
_entity_poly.pdbx_strand_id
1 'polypeptide(L)'
;MGYKITQTKPAMKKLSEQPTLDETAVVVDCELGSWTEIGPRTNIRETVMGNYSYVVNDSEIIYSDIGKFVNIAAHTRINPGQHPMDRASLHHFQYRSSAYDLGDDDPAFFDWRREKRVKLEHDVWIGHGAIVQGGVTIGIGSVVGSGAVVTKDVAPYTIVTGIPASSLRPRFEADIVDALLRIRWWDWCHDMLAENLNDFRTLPVRDFCLKFDTI
;
A
#
# COMPACT_ATOMS: atom_id res chain seq x y z
N MET A 1 41.48 12.58 11.35
CA MET A 1 41.42 12.45 9.87
C MET A 1 40.12 11.74 9.50
N GLY A 2 39.26 12.36 8.67
CA GLY A 2 38.05 11.73 8.20
C GLY A 2 38.30 11.08 6.82
N TYR A 3 37.74 9.89 6.61
CA TYR A 3 37.82 9.20 5.33
C TYR A 3 36.56 9.55 4.50
N LYS A 4 36.75 10.04 3.27
CA LYS A 4 35.66 10.21 2.32
C LYS A 4 35.52 8.92 1.53
N ILE A 5 34.46 8.15 1.78
CA ILE A 5 34.16 6.92 1.05
C ILE A 5 33.16 7.30 -0.06
N THR A 6 33.53 7.05 -1.30
CA THR A 6 32.62 7.21 -2.44
C THR A 6 32.44 5.83 -3.10
N GLN A 7 31.26 5.26 -2.99
CA GLN A 7 30.90 4.09 -3.77
C GLN A 7 30.33 4.53 -5.12
N THR A 8 30.49 3.71 -6.14
CA THR A 8 29.85 3.92 -7.43
C THR A 8 28.35 3.90 -7.23
N LYS A 9 27.64 4.95 -7.64
CA LYS A 9 26.17 4.93 -7.61
C LYS A 9 25.69 3.77 -8.47
N PRO A 10 24.76 2.93 -7.99
CA PRO A 10 24.13 1.92 -8.84
C PRO A 10 23.49 2.62 -10.04
N ALA A 11 23.47 1.93 -11.19
CA ALA A 11 22.76 2.42 -12.36
C ALA A 11 21.30 2.72 -12.00
N MET A 12 20.75 3.80 -12.54
CA MET A 12 19.35 4.14 -12.31
C MET A 12 18.47 2.99 -12.82
N LYS A 13 17.68 2.40 -11.93
CA LYS A 13 16.73 1.33 -12.27
C LYS A 13 15.67 1.90 -13.21
N LYS A 14 15.42 1.20 -14.31
CA LYS A 14 14.35 1.54 -15.25
C LYS A 14 13.22 0.53 -15.07
N LEU A 15 12.04 1.01 -14.74
CA LEU A 15 10.84 0.19 -14.70
C LEU A 15 10.27 -0.02 -16.11
N SER A 16 9.39 -0.98 -16.28
CA SER A 16 8.73 -1.33 -17.54
C SER A 16 7.26 -1.66 -17.30
N GLU A 17 6.51 -1.93 -18.35
CA GLU A 17 5.13 -2.43 -18.24
C GLU A 17 5.05 -3.76 -17.47
N GLN A 18 6.13 -4.54 -17.47
CA GLN A 18 6.17 -5.76 -16.65
C GLN A 18 6.52 -5.41 -15.19
N PRO A 19 5.90 -6.07 -14.21
CA PRO A 19 6.28 -5.93 -12.81
C PRO A 19 7.78 -6.20 -12.59
N THR A 20 8.41 -5.40 -11.77
CA THR A 20 9.81 -5.55 -11.39
C THR A 20 9.91 -6.12 -9.99
N LEU A 21 10.47 -7.32 -9.86
CA LEU A 21 10.64 -8.01 -8.59
C LEU A 21 12.12 -8.10 -8.24
N ASP A 22 12.46 -7.78 -7.00
CA ASP A 22 13.80 -8.07 -6.48
C ASP A 22 13.96 -9.58 -6.31
N GLU A 23 15.16 -10.10 -6.51
CA GLU A 23 15.46 -11.54 -6.41
C GLU A 23 15.20 -12.13 -5.01
N THR A 24 15.22 -11.29 -3.98
CA THR A 24 14.95 -11.66 -2.58
C THR A 24 13.48 -11.45 -2.16
N ALA A 25 12.64 -10.95 -3.07
CA ALA A 25 11.22 -10.80 -2.82
C ALA A 25 10.49 -12.14 -2.92
N VAL A 26 9.48 -12.33 -2.09
CA VAL A 26 8.59 -13.50 -2.11
C VAL A 26 7.19 -13.05 -2.51
N VAL A 27 6.73 -13.47 -3.68
CA VAL A 27 5.41 -13.10 -4.22
C VAL A 27 4.63 -14.38 -4.50
N VAL A 28 3.50 -14.56 -3.80
CA VAL A 28 2.70 -15.80 -3.87
C VAL A 28 1.22 -15.45 -4.06
N ASP A 29 0.59 -16.02 -5.08
CA ASP A 29 -0.83 -15.86 -5.39
C ASP A 29 -1.25 -14.38 -5.49
N CYS A 30 -0.48 -13.58 -6.24
CA CYS A 30 -0.67 -12.14 -6.40
C CYS A 30 -0.94 -11.77 -7.86
N GLU A 31 -1.75 -10.71 -8.04
CA GLU A 31 -1.93 -10.03 -9.32
C GLU A 31 -1.23 -8.66 -9.25
N LEU A 32 -0.25 -8.42 -10.11
CA LEU A 32 0.53 -7.19 -10.13
C LEU A 32 0.28 -6.45 -11.46
N GLY A 33 -0.10 -5.19 -11.36
CA GLY A 33 -0.28 -4.30 -12.51
C GLY A 33 1.03 -3.87 -13.17
N SER A 34 0.90 -3.13 -14.26
CA SER A 34 2.04 -2.59 -15.02
C SER A 34 2.80 -1.54 -14.21
N TRP A 35 4.11 -1.43 -14.46
CA TRP A 35 5.00 -0.44 -13.82
C TRP A 35 5.10 -0.59 -12.30
N THR A 36 4.80 -1.78 -11.75
CA THR A 36 4.92 -2.06 -10.33
C THR A 36 6.33 -2.49 -9.94
N GLU A 37 6.68 -2.26 -8.68
CA GLU A 37 7.98 -2.66 -8.13
C GLU A 37 7.84 -3.27 -6.74
N ILE A 38 8.44 -4.44 -6.55
CA ILE A 38 8.57 -5.11 -5.26
C ILE A 38 10.04 -5.17 -4.88
N GLY A 39 10.39 -4.42 -3.84
CA GLY A 39 11.76 -4.29 -3.36
C GLY A 39 12.27 -5.46 -2.52
N PRO A 40 13.55 -5.41 -2.13
CA PRO A 40 14.24 -6.51 -1.48
C PRO A 40 13.56 -6.99 -0.19
N ARG A 41 13.61 -8.30 0.06
CA ARG A 41 13.12 -8.97 1.29
C ARG A 41 11.68 -8.63 1.64
N THR A 42 10.88 -8.30 0.64
CA THR A 42 9.44 -8.04 0.77
C THR A 42 8.66 -9.32 0.50
N ASN A 43 7.70 -9.62 1.35
CA ASN A 43 6.85 -10.81 1.24
C ASN A 43 5.40 -10.35 0.98
N ILE A 44 4.88 -10.70 -0.20
CA ILE A 44 3.50 -10.36 -0.59
C ILE A 44 2.75 -11.65 -0.93
N ARG A 45 1.56 -11.81 -0.36
CA ARG A 45 0.72 -12.99 -0.58
C ARG A 45 -0.74 -12.63 -0.77
N GLU A 46 -1.43 -13.35 -1.66
CA GLU A 46 -2.87 -13.24 -1.89
C GLU A 46 -3.33 -11.78 -2.00
N THR A 47 -2.59 -10.99 -2.80
CA THR A 47 -2.72 -9.52 -2.90
C THR A 47 -2.86 -9.10 -4.36
N VAL A 48 -3.77 -8.17 -4.61
CA VAL A 48 -3.88 -7.48 -5.90
C VAL A 48 -3.23 -6.10 -5.78
N MET A 49 -2.37 -5.71 -6.72
CA MET A 49 -1.69 -4.42 -6.75
C MET A 49 -1.86 -3.75 -8.10
N GLY A 50 -2.42 -2.54 -8.10
CA GLY A 50 -2.65 -1.73 -9.30
C GLY A 50 -1.37 -1.10 -9.86
N ASN A 51 -1.49 -0.60 -11.08
CA ASN A 51 -0.39 -0.03 -11.86
C ASN A 51 0.36 1.07 -11.09
N TYR A 52 1.67 1.20 -11.34
CA TYR A 52 2.56 2.22 -10.78
C TYR A 52 2.75 2.16 -9.26
N SER A 53 2.22 1.16 -8.59
CA SER A 53 2.40 1.00 -7.15
C SER A 53 3.72 0.31 -6.84
N TYR A 54 4.34 0.66 -5.71
CA TYR A 54 5.60 0.04 -5.31
C TYR A 54 5.71 -0.19 -3.80
N VAL A 55 6.55 -1.16 -3.44
CA VAL A 55 6.97 -1.45 -2.07
C VAL A 55 8.49 -1.39 -2.01
N VAL A 56 9.04 -0.62 -1.06
CA VAL A 56 10.50 -0.37 -1.02
C VAL A 56 11.28 -1.62 -0.60
N ASN A 57 11.23 -2.04 0.65
CA ASN A 57 11.96 -3.24 1.16
C ASN A 57 11.46 -3.67 2.53
N ASP A 58 11.81 -4.90 2.94
CA ASP A 58 11.59 -5.45 4.28
C ASP A 58 10.14 -5.30 4.77
N SER A 59 9.17 -5.50 3.88
CA SER A 59 7.75 -5.32 4.17
C SER A 59 6.99 -6.64 4.03
N GLU A 60 5.87 -6.75 4.75
CA GLU A 60 4.98 -7.90 4.64
C GLU A 60 3.55 -7.45 4.36
N ILE A 61 2.94 -8.02 3.33
CA ILE A 61 1.60 -7.69 2.84
C ILE A 61 0.85 -8.98 2.57
N ILE A 62 -0.34 -9.13 3.14
CA ILE A 62 -1.19 -10.29 2.90
C ILE A 62 -2.66 -9.87 2.79
N TYR A 63 -3.46 -10.59 1.98
CA TYR A 63 -4.90 -10.36 1.84
C TYR A 63 -5.25 -8.89 1.63
N SER A 64 -4.64 -8.26 0.62
CA SER A 64 -4.80 -6.81 0.40
C SER A 64 -5.20 -6.49 -1.03
N ASP A 65 -5.98 -5.42 -1.19
CA ASP A 65 -6.33 -4.81 -2.47
C ASP A 65 -5.65 -3.44 -2.51
N ILE A 66 -4.62 -3.31 -3.32
CA ILE A 66 -3.81 -2.10 -3.44
C ILE A 66 -4.13 -1.43 -4.77
N GLY A 67 -4.54 -0.18 -4.72
CA GLY A 67 -4.87 0.64 -5.88
C GLY A 67 -3.67 0.99 -6.75
N LYS A 68 -3.85 1.97 -7.62
CA LYS A 68 -2.80 2.50 -8.50
C LYS A 68 -2.01 3.60 -7.79
N PHE A 69 -0.73 3.76 -8.13
CA PHE A 69 0.16 4.83 -7.60
C PHE A 69 0.33 4.80 -6.08
N VAL A 70 0.21 3.63 -5.47
CA VAL A 70 0.40 3.48 -4.03
C VAL A 70 1.89 3.39 -3.71
N ASN A 71 2.31 4.18 -2.74
CA ASN A 71 3.70 4.28 -2.30
C ASN A 71 3.84 3.62 -0.94
N ILE A 72 4.49 2.46 -0.85
CA ILE A 72 4.68 1.73 0.40
C ILE A 72 6.15 1.78 0.79
N ALA A 73 6.44 2.50 1.87
CA ALA A 73 7.80 2.62 2.40
C ALA A 73 8.27 1.32 3.06
N ALA A 74 9.54 1.26 3.43
CA ALA A 74 10.16 0.09 4.03
C ALA A 74 9.60 -0.27 5.41
N HIS A 75 9.77 -1.54 5.79
CA HIS A 75 9.42 -2.10 7.10
C HIS A 75 7.95 -1.98 7.46
N THR A 76 7.06 -1.94 6.46
CA THR A 76 5.62 -1.87 6.69
C THR A 76 4.99 -3.25 6.92
N ARG A 77 3.90 -3.28 7.68
CA ARG A 77 3.07 -4.46 7.85
C ARG A 77 1.63 -4.17 7.43
N ILE A 78 1.21 -4.70 6.29
CA ILE A 78 -0.16 -4.54 5.80
C ILE A 78 -0.90 -5.85 6.04
N ASN A 79 -2.00 -5.77 6.80
CA ASN A 79 -2.83 -6.88 7.23
C ASN A 79 -2.03 -7.94 8.03
N PRO A 80 -1.54 -7.63 9.24
CA PRO A 80 -1.00 -8.65 10.13
C PRO A 80 -2.08 -9.68 10.44
N GLY A 81 -1.72 -10.96 10.36
CA GLY A 81 -2.68 -12.04 10.60
C GLY A 81 -3.33 -11.93 11.98
N GLN A 82 -4.63 -12.23 12.04
CA GLN A 82 -5.40 -12.26 13.29
C GLN A 82 -5.49 -13.68 13.85
N HIS A 83 -5.70 -13.80 15.17
CA HIS A 83 -5.99 -15.04 15.87
C HIS A 83 -7.48 -15.08 16.27
N PRO A 84 -8.09 -16.28 16.45
CA PRO A 84 -9.51 -16.42 16.81
C PRO A 84 -9.70 -16.10 18.30
N MET A 85 -10.02 -14.84 18.61
CA MET A 85 -10.19 -14.37 20.00
C MET A 85 -11.47 -14.87 20.68
N ASP A 86 -12.39 -15.44 19.94
CA ASP A 86 -13.66 -16.02 20.38
C ASP A 86 -13.57 -17.53 20.65
N ARG A 87 -12.41 -18.17 20.40
CA ARG A 87 -12.19 -19.59 20.66
C ARG A 87 -11.46 -19.81 21.98
N ALA A 88 -11.55 -21.01 22.52
CA ALA A 88 -10.90 -21.40 23.78
C ALA A 88 -9.37 -21.24 23.78
N SER A 89 -8.75 -21.28 22.62
CA SER A 89 -7.32 -21.06 22.44
C SER A 89 -7.04 -20.10 21.29
N LEU A 90 -6.05 -19.24 21.44
CA LEU A 90 -5.53 -18.41 20.37
C LEU A 90 -4.49 -19.15 19.49
N HIS A 91 -4.02 -20.28 19.95
CA HIS A 91 -2.89 -20.97 19.30
C HIS A 91 -3.31 -21.65 17.99
N HIS A 92 -2.41 -21.64 17.03
CA HIS A 92 -2.68 -22.09 15.67
C HIS A 92 -2.84 -23.62 15.51
N PHE A 93 -2.59 -24.42 16.54
CA PHE A 93 -2.80 -25.87 16.46
C PHE A 93 -4.24 -26.24 16.04
N GLN A 94 -5.21 -25.38 16.33
CA GLN A 94 -6.62 -25.63 16.05
C GLN A 94 -7.05 -25.29 14.61
N TYR A 95 -6.23 -24.57 13.86
CA TYR A 95 -6.51 -24.23 12.46
C TYR A 95 -5.35 -24.59 11.50
N ARG A 96 -4.20 -25.03 12.05
CA ARG A 96 -3.10 -25.66 11.35
C ARG A 96 -2.82 -27.02 11.98
N SER A 97 -3.87 -27.81 12.15
CA SER A 97 -3.86 -29.06 12.92
C SER A 97 -2.96 -30.11 12.27
N SER A 98 -2.86 -30.10 10.96
CA SER A 98 -1.99 -31.00 10.21
C SER A 98 -0.50 -30.86 10.57
N ALA A 99 -0.07 -29.66 10.94
CA ALA A 99 1.32 -29.40 11.37
C ALA A 99 1.68 -30.06 12.72
N TYR A 100 0.69 -30.59 13.43
CA TYR A 100 0.81 -31.21 14.75
C TYR A 100 0.29 -32.65 14.79
N ASP A 101 0.00 -33.24 13.63
CA ASP A 101 -0.64 -34.56 13.52
C ASP A 101 -1.94 -34.70 14.34
N LEU A 102 -2.71 -33.60 14.48
CA LEU A 102 -3.96 -33.55 15.23
C LEU A 102 -5.22 -33.67 14.36
N GLY A 103 -5.05 -33.70 13.04
CA GLY A 103 -6.14 -33.76 12.06
C GLY A 103 -5.95 -32.74 10.92
N ASP A 104 -7.00 -32.53 10.16
CA ASP A 104 -7.00 -31.60 9.03
C ASP A 104 -6.99 -30.12 9.49
N ASP A 105 -6.44 -29.25 8.66
CA ASP A 105 -6.49 -27.78 8.87
C ASP A 105 -7.93 -27.26 8.78
N ASP A 106 -8.20 -26.13 9.43
CA ASP A 106 -9.49 -25.46 9.39
C ASP A 106 -9.53 -24.41 8.24
N PRO A 107 -10.07 -24.74 7.07
CA PRO A 107 -10.13 -23.82 5.94
C PRO A 107 -11.02 -22.60 6.22
N ALA A 108 -12.10 -22.75 7.00
CA ALA A 108 -13.02 -21.67 7.31
C ALA A 108 -12.33 -20.53 8.09
N PHE A 109 -11.34 -20.85 8.90
CA PHE A 109 -10.53 -19.84 9.58
C PHE A 109 -9.69 -19.01 8.61
N PHE A 110 -9.14 -19.63 7.58
CA PHE A 110 -8.38 -18.90 6.56
C PHE A 110 -9.31 -18.06 5.66
N ASP A 111 -10.51 -18.54 5.36
CA ASP A 111 -11.52 -17.78 4.63
C ASP A 111 -11.95 -16.53 5.43
N TRP A 112 -12.20 -16.68 6.73
CA TRP A 112 -12.46 -15.54 7.61
C TRP A 112 -11.31 -14.50 7.61
N ARG A 113 -10.04 -14.92 7.53
CA ARG A 113 -8.91 -14.00 7.37
C ARG A 113 -8.95 -13.29 6.02
N ARG A 114 -9.29 -14.00 4.94
CA ARG A 114 -9.41 -13.43 3.58
C ARG A 114 -10.51 -12.40 3.48
N GLU A 115 -11.61 -12.56 4.22
CA GLU A 115 -12.70 -11.56 4.29
C GLU A 115 -12.24 -10.23 4.91
N LYS A 116 -11.19 -10.24 5.74
CA LYS A 116 -10.62 -9.05 6.38
C LYS A 116 -9.52 -8.40 5.52
N ARG A 117 -9.76 -8.28 4.22
CA ARG A 117 -8.80 -7.61 3.33
C ARG A 117 -8.56 -6.17 3.75
N VAL A 118 -7.31 -5.73 3.62
CA VAL A 118 -6.98 -4.30 3.66
C VAL A 118 -7.18 -3.72 2.27
N LYS A 119 -7.77 -2.52 2.19
CA LYS A 119 -7.89 -1.77 0.94
C LYS A 119 -7.03 -0.52 1.04
N LEU A 120 -6.04 -0.41 0.18
CA LEU A 120 -5.33 0.84 -0.07
C LEU A 120 -5.84 1.39 -1.40
N GLU A 121 -6.56 2.50 -1.37
CA GLU A 121 -7.06 3.10 -2.60
C GLU A 121 -5.94 3.77 -3.41
N HIS A 122 -6.26 4.57 -4.42
CA HIS A 122 -5.26 5.16 -5.32
C HIS A 122 -4.46 6.29 -4.64
N ASP A 123 -3.22 6.52 -5.05
CA ASP A 123 -2.34 7.61 -4.58
C ASP A 123 -2.11 7.63 -3.06
N VAL A 124 -2.21 6.48 -2.40
CA VAL A 124 -1.95 6.35 -0.96
C VAL A 124 -0.45 6.30 -0.69
N TRP A 125 -0.03 6.97 0.37
CA TRP A 125 1.34 6.84 0.88
C TRP A 125 1.34 6.21 2.27
N ILE A 126 1.97 5.04 2.38
CA ILE A 126 2.24 4.33 3.64
C ILE A 126 3.66 4.64 4.08
N GLY A 127 3.80 5.34 5.20
CA GLY A 127 5.07 5.73 5.79
C GLY A 127 5.86 4.56 6.36
N HIS A 128 7.18 4.75 6.51
CA HIS A 128 8.10 3.75 7.03
C HIS A 128 7.63 3.14 8.37
N GLY A 129 7.68 1.83 8.48
CA GLY A 129 7.34 1.11 9.71
C GLY A 129 5.86 1.17 10.11
N ALA A 130 4.98 1.67 9.24
CA ALA A 130 3.55 1.72 9.54
C ALA A 130 2.91 0.33 9.50
N ILE A 131 1.86 0.16 10.29
CA ILE A 131 1.06 -1.07 10.37
C ILE A 131 -0.39 -0.72 10.03
N VAL A 132 -1.00 -1.44 9.09
CA VAL A 132 -2.43 -1.32 8.76
C VAL A 132 -3.13 -2.61 9.12
N GLN A 133 -4.10 -2.54 10.05
CA GLN A 133 -4.82 -3.72 10.55
C GLN A 133 -5.78 -4.29 9.49
N GLY A 134 -6.08 -5.59 9.59
CA GLY A 134 -7.01 -6.28 8.70
C GLY A 134 -8.40 -5.65 8.71
N GLY A 135 -9.02 -5.55 7.53
CA GLY A 135 -10.35 -4.99 7.32
C GLY A 135 -10.38 -3.46 7.17
N VAL A 136 -9.23 -2.77 7.25
CA VAL A 136 -9.13 -1.31 7.14
C VAL A 136 -9.08 -0.88 5.68
N THR A 137 -9.78 0.22 5.37
CA THR A 137 -9.69 0.95 4.09
C THR A 137 -8.95 2.26 4.28
N ILE A 138 -7.91 2.49 3.47
CA ILE A 138 -7.20 3.78 3.38
C ILE A 138 -7.67 4.48 2.11
N GLY A 139 -8.38 5.60 2.27
CA GLY A 139 -8.99 6.34 1.17
C GLY A 139 -7.98 6.98 0.22
N ILE A 140 -8.43 7.30 -0.99
CA ILE A 140 -7.65 7.89 -2.09
C ILE A 140 -6.81 9.07 -1.59
N GLY A 141 -5.56 9.12 -1.99
CA GLY A 141 -4.67 10.24 -1.73
C GLY A 141 -4.29 10.43 -0.26
N SER A 142 -4.61 9.48 0.63
CA SER A 142 -4.30 9.58 2.06
C SER A 142 -2.85 9.27 2.37
N VAL A 143 -2.39 9.76 3.50
CA VAL A 143 -1.04 9.56 4.00
C VAL A 143 -1.09 8.91 5.39
N VAL A 144 -0.42 7.79 5.54
CA VAL A 144 -0.18 7.14 6.83
C VAL A 144 1.24 7.50 7.28
N GLY A 145 1.36 8.25 8.37
CA GLY A 145 2.65 8.67 8.91
C GLY A 145 3.53 7.49 9.32
N SER A 146 4.86 7.69 9.31
CA SER A 146 5.83 6.67 9.71
C SER A 146 5.57 6.16 11.13
N GLY A 147 5.64 4.84 11.31
CA GLY A 147 5.40 4.17 12.60
C GLY A 147 3.95 4.18 13.08
N ALA A 148 3.00 4.68 12.30
CA ALA A 148 1.60 4.69 12.68
C ALA A 148 0.98 3.28 12.69
N VAL A 149 0.04 3.04 13.60
CA VAL A 149 -0.76 1.80 13.66
C VAL A 149 -2.21 2.13 13.34
N VAL A 150 -2.63 1.86 12.12
CA VAL A 150 -3.97 2.18 11.63
C VAL A 150 -4.94 1.05 11.96
N THR A 151 -5.96 1.36 12.74
CA THR A 151 -6.97 0.41 13.25
C THR A 151 -8.38 0.71 12.78
N LYS A 152 -8.58 1.79 12.01
CA LYS A 152 -9.87 2.24 11.48
C LYS A 152 -9.68 2.82 10.09
N ASP A 153 -10.76 2.86 9.33
CA ASP A 153 -10.78 3.46 8.00
C ASP A 153 -10.31 4.91 8.01
N VAL A 154 -9.63 5.30 6.94
CA VAL A 154 -9.12 6.65 6.71
C VAL A 154 -9.85 7.26 5.52
N ALA A 155 -10.45 8.42 5.72
CA ALA A 155 -11.13 9.15 4.66
C ALA A 155 -10.15 9.62 3.56
N PRO A 156 -10.62 9.81 2.31
CA PRO A 156 -9.77 10.32 1.23
C PRO A 156 -9.01 11.58 1.60
N TYR A 157 -7.80 11.74 1.06
CA TYR A 157 -6.92 12.90 1.25
C TYR A 157 -6.67 13.30 2.71
N THR A 158 -6.71 12.34 3.62
CA THR A 158 -6.47 12.55 5.06
C THR A 158 -5.07 12.07 5.46
N ILE A 159 -4.40 12.85 6.29
CA ILE A 159 -3.13 12.46 6.92
C ILE A 159 -3.43 11.91 8.30
N VAL A 160 -3.01 10.68 8.56
CA VAL A 160 -3.13 10.02 9.88
C VAL A 160 -1.76 9.68 10.44
N THR A 161 -1.62 9.74 11.77
CA THR A 161 -0.38 9.41 12.48
C THR A 161 -0.67 8.92 13.90
N GLY A 162 0.31 8.28 14.53
CA GLY A 162 0.23 7.85 15.93
C GLY A 162 -0.14 6.38 16.13
N ILE A 163 -0.19 5.96 17.41
CA ILE A 163 -0.51 4.59 17.87
C ILE A 163 -1.54 4.70 19.01
N PRO A 164 -2.83 4.38 18.77
CA PRO A 164 -3.43 4.13 17.45
C PRO A 164 -3.45 5.38 16.57
N ALA A 165 -3.44 5.19 15.24
CA ALA A 165 -3.45 6.30 14.30
C ALA A 165 -4.76 7.11 14.40
N SER A 166 -4.62 8.43 14.37
CA SER A 166 -5.70 9.38 14.34
C SER A 166 -5.47 10.44 13.26
N SER A 167 -6.56 11.09 12.82
CA SER A 167 -6.46 12.15 11.83
C SER A 167 -5.66 13.34 12.37
N LEU A 168 -4.63 13.73 11.63
CA LEU A 168 -3.84 14.92 11.90
C LEU A 168 -4.47 16.14 11.21
N ARG A 169 -4.74 16.03 9.91
CA ARG A 169 -5.40 17.04 9.08
C ARG A 169 -5.73 16.47 7.69
N PRO A 170 -6.62 17.11 6.93
CA PRO A 170 -6.72 16.83 5.50
C PRO A 170 -5.45 17.31 4.76
N ARG A 171 -5.19 16.76 3.58
CA ARG A 171 -4.10 17.23 2.67
C ARG A 171 -4.46 18.58 2.06
N PHE A 172 -5.72 18.75 1.67
CA PHE A 172 -6.25 19.89 0.93
C PHE A 172 -7.59 20.32 1.49
N GLU A 173 -8.05 21.51 1.08
CA GLU A 173 -9.41 21.99 1.31
C GLU A 173 -10.44 21.13 0.59
N ALA A 174 -11.68 21.11 1.07
CA ALA A 174 -12.72 20.18 0.58
C ALA A 174 -13.01 20.35 -0.91
N ASP A 175 -13.06 21.57 -1.43
CA ASP A 175 -13.27 21.86 -2.85
C ASP A 175 -12.18 21.27 -3.76
N ILE A 176 -10.94 21.25 -3.30
CA ILE A 176 -9.80 20.65 -4.00
C ILE A 176 -9.90 19.10 -3.95
N VAL A 177 -10.28 18.55 -2.81
CA VAL A 177 -10.49 17.10 -2.67
C VAL A 177 -11.58 16.65 -3.62
N ASP A 178 -12.72 17.34 -3.66
CA ASP A 178 -13.83 17.01 -4.55
C ASP A 178 -13.43 17.08 -6.04
N ALA A 179 -12.66 18.13 -6.42
CA ALA A 179 -12.15 18.28 -7.77
C ALA A 179 -11.20 17.12 -8.14
N LEU A 180 -10.24 16.77 -7.30
CA LEU A 180 -9.31 15.67 -7.55
C LEU A 180 -10.04 14.33 -7.68
N LEU A 181 -11.09 14.10 -6.87
CA LEU A 181 -11.91 12.89 -6.95
C LEU A 181 -12.73 12.81 -8.24
N ARG A 182 -13.10 13.96 -8.85
CA ARG A 182 -13.73 14.01 -10.18
C ARG A 182 -12.73 13.81 -11.32
N ILE A 183 -11.58 14.49 -11.26
CA ILE A 183 -10.49 14.40 -12.27
C ILE A 183 -10.00 12.96 -12.42
N ARG A 184 -9.87 12.20 -11.34
CA ARG A 184 -9.43 10.80 -11.33
C ARG A 184 -8.15 10.58 -12.15
N TRP A 185 -7.13 11.43 -11.98
CA TRP A 185 -5.89 11.38 -12.74
C TRP A 185 -5.17 10.01 -12.69
N TRP A 186 -5.40 9.20 -11.66
CA TRP A 186 -4.89 7.84 -11.56
C TRP A 186 -5.48 6.85 -12.59
N ASP A 187 -6.53 7.25 -13.32
CA ASP A 187 -7.08 6.50 -14.43
C ASP A 187 -6.54 6.95 -15.80
N TRP A 188 -5.67 7.95 -15.86
CA TRP A 188 -5.03 8.41 -17.08
C TRP A 188 -4.09 7.33 -17.63
N CYS A 189 -4.05 7.22 -18.96
CA CYS A 189 -3.10 6.33 -19.65
C CYS A 189 -1.66 6.87 -19.54
N HIS A 190 -0.69 6.02 -19.88
CA HIS A 190 0.73 6.37 -19.80
C HIS A 190 1.10 7.61 -20.61
N ASP A 191 0.56 7.73 -21.82
CA ASP A 191 0.82 8.88 -22.69
C ASP A 191 0.24 10.17 -22.09
N MET A 192 -0.97 10.13 -21.57
CA MET A 192 -1.59 11.28 -20.90
C MET A 192 -0.80 11.72 -19.66
N LEU A 193 -0.26 10.78 -18.89
CA LEU A 193 0.62 11.09 -17.76
C LEU A 193 1.93 11.75 -18.25
N ALA A 194 2.51 11.24 -19.34
CA ALA A 194 3.74 11.80 -19.93
C ALA A 194 3.53 13.21 -20.49
N GLU A 195 2.43 13.45 -21.21
CA GLU A 195 2.08 14.75 -21.78
C GLU A 195 1.87 15.82 -20.69
N ASN A 196 1.29 15.44 -19.54
CA ASN A 196 0.97 16.35 -18.45
C ASN A 196 1.96 16.29 -17.28
N LEU A 197 3.10 15.61 -17.45
CA LEU A 197 4.09 15.42 -16.38
C LEU A 197 4.57 16.75 -15.79
N ASN A 198 4.73 17.77 -16.63
CA ASN A 198 5.16 19.08 -16.18
C ASN A 198 4.11 19.77 -15.31
N ASP A 199 2.82 19.56 -15.57
CA ASP A 199 1.73 20.12 -14.76
C ASP A 199 1.73 19.53 -13.35
N PHE A 200 1.93 18.21 -13.21
CA PHE A 200 2.12 17.57 -11.90
C PHE A 200 3.30 18.15 -11.11
N ARG A 201 4.35 18.62 -11.80
CA ARG A 201 5.59 19.10 -11.18
C ARG A 201 5.55 20.58 -10.80
N THR A 202 4.79 21.38 -11.53
CA THR A 202 4.91 22.84 -11.46
C THR A 202 3.65 23.57 -11.06
N LEU A 203 2.48 23.01 -11.31
CA LEU A 203 1.24 23.67 -10.96
C LEU A 203 0.93 23.53 -9.46
N PRO A 204 0.53 24.62 -8.78
CA PRO A 204 -0.19 24.51 -7.52
C PRO A 204 -1.42 23.63 -7.70
N VAL A 205 -1.79 22.87 -6.68
CA VAL A 205 -2.90 21.90 -6.78
C VAL A 205 -4.21 22.54 -7.24
N ARG A 206 -4.50 23.77 -6.82
CA ARG A 206 -5.70 24.51 -7.25
C ARG A 206 -5.69 24.80 -8.74
N ASP A 207 -4.54 25.20 -9.29
CA ASP A 207 -4.40 25.48 -10.72
C ASP A 207 -4.46 24.18 -11.55
N PHE A 208 -3.92 23.08 -11.00
CA PHE A 208 -4.10 21.75 -11.59
C PHE A 208 -5.59 21.36 -11.65
N CYS A 209 -6.34 21.56 -10.56
CA CYS A 209 -7.77 21.32 -10.56
C CYS A 209 -8.51 22.20 -11.58
N LEU A 210 -8.22 23.50 -11.64
CA LEU A 210 -8.85 24.41 -12.62
C LEU A 210 -8.58 24.01 -14.08
N LYS A 211 -7.42 23.41 -14.34
CA LYS A 211 -7.05 22.94 -15.70
C LYS A 211 -7.78 21.67 -16.09
N PHE A 212 -7.96 20.72 -15.17
CA PHE A 212 -8.39 19.35 -15.48
C PHE A 212 -9.77 18.98 -14.98
N ASP A 213 -10.38 19.76 -14.07
CA ASP A 213 -11.76 19.58 -13.65
C ASP A 213 -12.69 20.26 -14.67
N THR A 214 -13.21 19.50 -15.60
CA THR A 214 -13.97 19.97 -16.77
C THR A 214 -15.48 20.00 -16.53
N ILE A 215 -15.93 19.93 -15.27
CA ILE A 215 -17.35 19.95 -14.91
C ILE A 215 -17.77 21.34 -14.46
#